data_07edf8104a51566b2ef3827b27308c5d
#
_entry.id   07edf8104a51566b2ef3827b27308c5d
#
_cell.length_a   1.000
_cell.length_b   1.000
_cell.length_c   1.000
_cell.angle_alpha   90.00
_cell.angle_beta   90.00
_cell.angle_gamma   90.00
#
_symmetry.space_group_name_H-M   'P 1'
#
loop_
_entity.id
_entity.type
_entity.pdbx_description
1 polymer ?
#
loop_
_entity_poly.entity_id
_entity_poly.type
_entity_poly.pdbx_seq_one_letter_code
_entity_poly.pdbx_strand_id
1 'polypeptide(L)'
;MQQHTTESLGQINDNIQIVQTTLDETRAQAAEQRDKESHRNNIIIYSVPESDEARAENRNKEDVDFCMLLFNNVLNTGMVEDDVTNVFRLGKRNSDTRRPLMVQLASYTFKNLIMENLYRLKHAEQKFKRVVIAHDMTKMERTECKRLVEEAKSLAAEDRSGEYLYRVRGPPGDMRVLKI
;
A
#
# COMPACT_ATOMS: atom_id res chain seq x y z
N MET A 1 -38.46 15.75 45.43
CA MET A 1 -37.27 16.47 44.91
C MET A 1 -36.04 15.58 44.65
N GLN A 2 -35.76 14.53 45.44
CA GLN A 2 -34.58 13.67 45.25
C GLN A 2 -34.63 12.75 44.00
N GLN A 3 -35.79 12.30 43.56
CA GLN A 3 -35.92 11.40 42.39
C GLN A 3 -35.54 12.10 41.07
N HIS A 4 -35.96 13.34 40.87
CA HIS A 4 -35.63 14.11 39.66
C HIS A 4 -34.14 14.41 39.49
N THR A 5 -33.41 14.54 40.60
CA THR A 5 -31.96 14.81 40.57
C THR A 5 -31.18 13.54 40.18
N THR A 6 -31.66 12.37 40.59
CA THR A 6 -30.98 11.08 40.26
C THR A 6 -31.17 10.71 38.79
N GLU A 7 -32.37 10.95 38.24
CA GLU A 7 -32.66 10.75 36.80
C GLU A 7 -31.84 11.69 35.91
N SER A 8 -31.72 12.97 36.30
CA SER A 8 -30.87 13.94 35.56
C SER A 8 -29.39 13.58 35.60
N LEU A 9 -28.88 13.08 36.72
CA LEU A 9 -27.49 12.61 36.82
C LEU A 9 -27.24 11.36 35.97
N GLY A 10 -28.21 10.44 35.88
CA GLY A 10 -28.17 9.29 35.00
C GLY A 10 -28.03 9.70 33.50
N GLN A 11 -28.93 10.59 33.08
CA GLN A 11 -28.91 11.12 31.69
C GLN A 11 -27.61 11.86 31.34
N ILE A 12 -27.05 12.62 32.29
CA ILE A 12 -25.76 13.30 32.08
C ILE A 12 -24.66 12.27 31.92
N ASN A 13 -24.61 11.22 32.71
CA ASN A 13 -23.61 10.18 32.62
C ASN A 13 -23.68 9.40 31.30
N ASP A 14 -24.89 9.07 30.85
CA ASP A 14 -25.14 8.43 29.57
C ASP A 14 -24.68 9.32 28.40
N ASN A 15 -24.98 10.61 28.47
CA ASN A 15 -24.50 11.58 27.47
C ASN A 15 -22.99 11.70 27.45
N ILE A 16 -22.34 11.68 28.62
CA ILE A 16 -20.85 11.69 28.72
C ILE A 16 -20.27 10.44 28.04
N GLN A 17 -20.83 9.26 28.28
CA GLN A 17 -20.39 8.03 27.63
C GLN A 17 -20.53 8.08 26.12
N ILE A 18 -21.66 8.56 25.61
CA ILE A 18 -21.89 8.74 24.17
C ILE A 18 -20.86 9.70 23.57
N VAL A 19 -20.61 10.83 24.22
CA VAL A 19 -19.62 11.82 23.75
C VAL A 19 -18.20 11.22 23.75
N GLN A 20 -17.83 10.47 24.79
CA GLN A 20 -16.53 9.80 24.86
C GLN A 20 -16.35 8.78 23.73
N THR A 21 -17.35 7.92 23.51
CA THR A 21 -17.35 6.94 22.42
C THR A 21 -17.19 7.62 21.06
N THR A 22 -18.00 8.66 20.80
CA THR A 22 -17.93 9.42 19.54
C THR A 22 -16.59 10.10 19.34
N LEU A 23 -15.99 10.63 20.42
CA LEU A 23 -14.68 11.25 20.39
C LEU A 23 -13.58 10.23 20.05
N ASP A 24 -13.62 9.05 20.64
CA ASP A 24 -12.65 7.99 20.41
C ASP A 24 -12.78 7.44 18.98
N GLU A 25 -13.98 7.25 18.47
CA GLU A 25 -14.25 6.89 17.07
C GLU A 25 -13.72 7.94 16.10
N THR A 26 -13.96 9.22 16.37
CA THR A 26 -13.47 10.32 15.53
C THR A 26 -11.95 10.39 15.52
N ARG A 27 -11.30 10.17 16.68
CA ARG A 27 -9.83 10.11 16.77
C ARG A 27 -9.26 8.93 16.00
N ALA A 28 -9.90 7.76 16.09
CA ALA A 28 -9.48 6.57 15.36
C ALA A 28 -9.61 6.79 13.84
N GLN A 29 -10.72 7.37 13.38
CA GLN A 29 -10.91 7.72 11.97
C GLN A 29 -9.89 8.74 11.46
N ALA A 30 -9.59 9.77 12.26
CA ALA A 30 -8.58 10.76 11.92
C ALA A 30 -7.16 10.16 11.86
N ALA A 31 -6.84 9.22 12.75
CA ALA A 31 -5.57 8.48 12.72
C ALA A 31 -5.45 7.62 11.47
N GLU A 32 -6.48 6.87 11.13
CA GLU A 32 -6.53 6.04 9.91
C GLU A 32 -6.41 6.90 8.65
N GLN A 33 -7.07 8.06 8.60
CA GLN A 33 -6.98 8.96 7.46
C GLN A 33 -5.56 9.53 7.28
N ARG A 34 -4.87 9.88 8.38
CA ARG A 34 -3.46 10.30 8.32
C ARG A 34 -2.55 9.17 7.87
N ASP A 35 -2.79 7.96 8.34
CA ASP A 35 -2.04 6.77 7.92
C ASP A 35 -2.19 6.55 6.42
N LYS A 36 -3.41 6.56 5.89
CA LYS A 36 -3.68 6.47 4.43
C LYS A 36 -2.98 7.56 3.63
N GLU A 37 -3.02 8.81 4.12
CA GLU A 37 -2.37 9.93 3.43
C GLU A 37 -0.85 9.76 3.38
N SER A 38 -0.22 9.25 4.44
CA SER A 38 1.23 8.98 4.48
C SER A 38 1.67 7.86 3.53
N HIS A 39 0.79 6.92 3.20
CA HIS A 39 1.03 5.82 2.27
C HIS A 39 0.60 6.11 0.83
N ARG A 40 -0.16 7.19 0.64
CA ARG A 40 -0.88 7.48 -0.60
C ARG A 40 0.01 7.53 -1.83
N ASN A 41 1.16 8.19 -1.73
CA ASN A 41 2.08 8.42 -2.84
C ASN A 41 3.21 7.38 -2.92
N ASN A 42 3.20 6.38 -2.05
CA ASN A 42 4.29 5.43 -1.95
C ASN A 42 4.00 4.16 -2.76
N ILE A 43 5.08 3.57 -3.26
CA ILE A 43 5.09 2.23 -3.84
C ILE A 43 6.21 1.40 -3.21
N ILE A 44 6.05 0.08 -3.24
CA ILE A 44 7.09 -0.87 -2.80
C ILE A 44 7.52 -1.67 -4.01
N ILE A 45 8.82 -1.72 -4.26
CA ILE A 45 9.41 -2.50 -5.35
C ILE A 45 10.16 -3.69 -4.75
N TYR A 46 9.77 -4.89 -5.14
CA TYR A 46 10.38 -6.14 -4.70
C TYR A 46 11.38 -6.67 -5.73
N SER A 47 12.29 -7.51 -5.28
CA SER A 47 13.29 -8.21 -6.09
C SER A 47 14.32 -7.30 -6.79
N VAL A 48 14.49 -6.07 -6.30
CA VAL A 48 15.55 -5.18 -6.76
C VAL A 48 16.89 -5.68 -6.24
N PRO A 49 17.93 -5.83 -7.09
CA PRO A 49 19.26 -6.24 -6.65
C PRO A 49 19.80 -5.33 -5.54
N GLU A 50 20.49 -5.89 -4.57
CA GLU A 50 21.20 -5.10 -3.55
C GLU A 50 22.51 -4.57 -4.16
N SER A 51 22.88 -3.35 -3.83
CA SER A 51 24.17 -2.76 -4.19
C SER A 51 25.27 -3.28 -3.26
N ASP A 52 26.43 -3.59 -3.83
CA ASP A 52 27.62 -3.99 -3.08
C ASP A 52 28.54 -2.81 -2.72
N GLU A 53 28.14 -1.60 -3.07
CA GLU A 53 28.87 -0.38 -2.75
C GLU A 53 29.10 -0.22 -1.25
N ALA A 54 30.31 0.20 -0.88
CA ALA A 54 30.70 0.37 0.51
C ALA A 54 29.96 1.54 1.18
N ARG A 55 29.81 2.65 0.45
CA ARG A 55 29.17 3.88 0.97
C ARG A 55 27.66 3.83 0.82
N ALA A 56 26.96 4.22 1.89
CA ALA A 56 25.49 4.27 1.88
C ALA A 56 24.92 5.20 0.81
N GLU A 57 25.57 6.32 0.59
CA GLU A 57 25.17 7.32 -0.43
C GLU A 57 25.20 6.73 -1.84
N ASN A 58 26.29 6.00 -2.19
CA ASN A 58 26.41 5.36 -3.49
C ASN A 58 25.34 4.27 -3.68
N ARG A 59 25.06 3.48 -2.63
CA ARG A 59 23.97 2.48 -2.67
C ARG A 59 22.61 3.11 -2.92
N ASN A 60 22.33 4.23 -2.25
CA ASN A 60 21.07 4.96 -2.44
C ASN A 60 20.98 5.52 -3.87
N LYS A 61 22.07 6.08 -4.39
CA LYS A 61 22.12 6.58 -5.77
C LYS A 61 21.84 5.47 -6.78
N GLU A 62 22.44 4.29 -6.62
CA GLU A 62 22.16 3.14 -7.48
C GLU A 62 20.71 2.69 -7.41
N ASP A 63 20.08 2.75 -6.21
CA ASP A 63 18.65 2.46 -6.03
C ASP A 63 17.77 3.49 -6.75
N VAL A 64 18.12 4.78 -6.71
CA VAL A 64 17.41 5.84 -7.46
C VAL A 64 17.61 5.64 -8.97
N ASP A 65 18.82 5.43 -9.43
CA ASP A 65 19.13 5.19 -10.85
C ASP A 65 18.35 3.96 -11.38
N PHE A 66 18.28 2.90 -10.58
CA PHE A 66 17.47 1.71 -10.92
C PHE A 66 15.98 2.07 -11.07
N CYS A 67 15.42 2.86 -10.14
CA CYS A 67 14.04 3.31 -10.22
C CYS A 67 13.80 4.14 -11.48
N MET A 68 14.66 5.10 -11.79
CA MET A 68 14.51 5.96 -12.96
C MET A 68 14.60 5.17 -14.26
N LEU A 69 15.51 4.20 -14.36
CA LEU A 69 15.57 3.28 -15.51
C LEU A 69 14.30 2.45 -15.64
N LEU A 70 13.78 1.91 -14.52
CA LEU A 70 12.57 1.13 -14.50
C LEU A 70 11.36 1.97 -14.94
N PHE A 71 11.19 3.16 -14.40
CA PHE A 71 10.04 4.02 -14.69
C PHE A 71 10.06 4.54 -16.13
N ASN A 72 11.20 4.97 -16.62
CA ASN A 72 11.27 5.58 -17.95
C ASN A 72 11.48 4.56 -19.07
N ASN A 73 12.42 3.63 -18.92
CA ASN A 73 12.75 2.73 -20.03
C ASN A 73 11.82 1.54 -20.12
N VAL A 74 11.27 1.07 -18.98
CA VAL A 74 10.37 -0.09 -18.97
C VAL A 74 8.91 0.35 -18.94
N LEU A 75 8.54 1.22 -18.00
CA LEU A 75 7.15 1.65 -17.84
C LEU A 75 6.78 2.85 -18.73
N ASN A 76 7.78 3.52 -19.32
CA ASN A 76 7.59 4.67 -20.22
C ASN A 76 6.77 5.81 -19.59
N THR A 77 7.14 6.21 -18.38
CA THR A 77 6.39 7.20 -17.60
C THR A 77 6.82 8.64 -17.88
N GLY A 78 8.04 8.85 -18.39
CA GLY A 78 8.59 10.19 -18.64
C GLY A 78 8.89 10.99 -17.36
N MET A 79 9.07 10.30 -16.22
CA MET A 79 9.36 10.92 -14.92
C MET A 79 10.78 11.48 -14.87
N VAL A 80 10.95 12.56 -14.12
CA VAL A 80 12.26 13.13 -13.77
C VAL A 80 12.61 12.79 -12.32
N GLU A 81 13.87 12.98 -11.93
CA GLU A 81 14.35 12.62 -10.60
C GLU A 81 13.60 13.35 -9.49
N ASP A 82 13.20 14.60 -9.71
CA ASP A 82 12.43 15.42 -8.76
C ASP A 82 11.01 14.87 -8.49
N ASP A 83 10.50 13.98 -9.35
CA ASP A 83 9.22 13.29 -9.13
C ASP A 83 9.32 12.17 -8.10
N VAL A 84 10.55 11.81 -7.71
CA VAL A 84 10.86 10.82 -6.69
C VAL A 84 11.42 11.54 -5.47
N THR A 85 10.64 11.67 -4.42
CA THR A 85 11.03 12.43 -3.23
C THR A 85 11.97 11.68 -2.31
N ASN A 86 11.86 10.35 -2.26
CA ASN A 86 12.74 9.53 -1.42
C ASN A 86 12.77 8.07 -1.91
N VAL A 87 13.92 7.43 -1.73
CA VAL A 87 14.12 6.00 -2.03
C VAL A 87 14.93 5.37 -0.90
N PHE A 88 14.42 4.30 -0.29
CA PHE A 88 15.15 3.58 0.76
C PHE A 88 14.73 2.12 0.87
N ARG A 89 15.65 1.29 1.38
CA ARG A 89 15.41 -0.15 1.59
C ARG A 89 14.68 -0.42 2.89
N LEU A 90 13.67 -1.29 2.85
CA LEU A 90 12.93 -1.73 4.03
C LEU A 90 13.62 -2.90 4.72
N GLY A 91 13.79 -2.80 6.05
CA GLY A 91 14.36 -3.88 6.87
C GLY A 91 15.88 -3.86 6.97
N LYS A 92 16.41 -4.83 7.72
CA LYS A 92 17.86 -4.97 7.93
C LYS A 92 18.51 -5.68 6.74
N ARG A 93 19.72 -5.26 6.34
CA ARG A 93 20.51 -5.93 5.32
C ARG A 93 20.93 -7.32 5.82
N ASN A 94 20.71 -8.33 5.01
CA ASN A 94 21.18 -9.70 5.20
C ASN A 94 21.67 -10.25 3.85
N SER A 95 22.38 -11.41 3.89
CA SER A 95 22.92 -12.07 2.70
C SER A 95 21.87 -12.86 1.90
N ASP A 96 20.74 -13.20 2.53
CA ASP A 96 19.86 -14.25 2.03
C ASP A 96 18.67 -13.72 1.24
N THR A 97 18.25 -12.50 1.54
CA THR A 97 17.06 -11.90 0.94
C THR A 97 17.30 -10.47 0.47
N ARG A 98 16.79 -10.15 -0.70
CA ARG A 98 16.76 -8.78 -1.22
C ARG A 98 15.70 -8.00 -0.46
N ARG A 99 16.10 -6.88 0.14
CA ARG A 99 15.17 -6.00 0.85
C ARG A 99 14.26 -5.28 -0.15
N PRO A 100 12.96 -5.16 0.14
CA PRO A 100 12.08 -4.32 -0.65
C PRO A 100 12.56 -2.86 -0.66
N LEU A 101 12.34 -2.20 -1.78
CA LEU A 101 12.65 -0.79 -1.96
C LEU A 101 11.37 0.03 -1.82
N MET A 102 11.36 0.94 -0.85
CA MET A 102 10.31 1.95 -0.71
C MET A 102 10.63 3.13 -1.61
N VAL A 103 9.68 3.55 -2.41
CA VAL A 103 9.78 4.75 -3.26
C VAL A 103 8.63 5.69 -2.90
N GLN A 104 8.98 6.89 -2.47
CA GLN A 104 8.02 7.96 -2.20
C GLN A 104 8.00 8.90 -3.40
N LEU A 105 6.84 9.13 -3.95
CA LEU A 105 6.62 9.94 -5.14
C LEU A 105 6.07 11.31 -4.78
N ALA A 106 6.39 12.31 -5.57
CA ALA A 106 5.94 13.69 -5.35
C ALA A 106 4.40 13.82 -5.43
N SER A 107 3.73 12.94 -6.19
CA SER A 107 2.29 12.99 -6.31
C SER A 107 1.66 11.62 -6.52
N TYR A 108 0.37 11.53 -6.18
CA TYR A 108 -0.47 10.36 -6.47
C TYR A 108 -0.61 10.10 -7.98
N THR A 109 -0.53 11.13 -8.80
CA THR A 109 -0.60 11.01 -10.27
C THR A 109 0.54 10.16 -10.81
N PHE A 110 1.77 10.36 -10.32
CA PHE A 110 2.92 9.54 -10.71
C PHE A 110 2.77 8.09 -10.27
N LYS A 111 2.24 7.86 -9.06
CA LYS A 111 1.93 6.50 -8.61
C LYS A 111 0.95 5.80 -9.55
N ASN A 112 -0.16 6.46 -9.92
CA ASN A 112 -1.13 5.90 -10.84
C ASN A 112 -0.50 5.61 -12.20
N LEU A 113 0.28 6.53 -12.74
CA LEU A 113 0.98 6.35 -14.01
C LEU A 113 1.88 5.10 -14.00
N ILE A 114 2.62 4.87 -12.91
CA ILE A 114 3.41 3.66 -12.72
C ILE A 114 2.51 2.43 -12.69
N MET A 115 1.45 2.44 -11.85
CA MET A 115 0.56 1.29 -11.65
C MET A 115 -0.20 0.89 -12.93
N GLU A 116 -0.62 1.85 -13.73
CA GLU A 116 -1.29 1.64 -15.02
C GLU A 116 -0.37 1.00 -16.06
N ASN A 117 0.93 1.27 -15.99
CA ASN A 117 1.91 0.76 -16.93
C ASN A 117 2.60 -0.55 -16.51
N LEU A 118 2.20 -1.17 -15.40
CA LEU A 118 2.81 -2.42 -14.91
C LEU A 118 2.75 -3.58 -15.92
N TYR A 119 1.80 -3.59 -16.83
CA TYR A 119 1.69 -4.62 -17.86
C TYR A 119 2.94 -4.69 -18.76
N ARG A 120 3.69 -3.59 -18.88
CA ARG A 120 4.93 -3.51 -19.66
C ARG A 120 6.07 -4.34 -19.07
N LEU A 121 6.04 -4.65 -17.76
CA LEU A 121 7.02 -5.52 -17.12
C LEU A 121 7.09 -6.92 -17.75
N LYS A 122 6.02 -7.39 -18.39
CA LYS A 122 6.00 -8.69 -19.09
C LYS A 122 7.05 -8.77 -20.22
N HIS A 123 7.34 -7.63 -20.84
CA HIS A 123 8.26 -7.53 -21.97
C HIS A 123 9.62 -6.91 -21.60
N ALA A 124 9.85 -6.70 -20.30
CA ALA A 124 11.08 -6.09 -19.80
C ALA A 124 12.31 -6.98 -20.01
N GLU A 125 13.49 -6.35 -20.03
CA GLU A 125 14.76 -7.03 -20.01
C GLU A 125 14.92 -7.94 -18.79
N GLN A 126 15.84 -8.92 -18.87
CA GLN A 126 16.06 -9.93 -17.85
C GLN A 126 16.23 -9.36 -16.43
N LYS A 127 16.89 -8.21 -16.30
CA LYS A 127 17.15 -7.53 -15.01
C LYS A 127 15.86 -7.06 -14.31
N PHE A 128 14.77 -6.80 -15.05
CA PHE A 128 13.49 -6.34 -14.54
C PHE A 128 12.39 -7.42 -14.48
N LYS A 129 12.63 -8.60 -15.08
CA LYS A 129 11.61 -9.67 -15.17
C LYS A 129 11.07 -10.15 -13.82
N ARG A 130 11.89 -10.04 -12.77
CA ARG A 130 11.49 -10.49 -11.42
C ARG A 130 10.97 -9.35 -10.54
N VAL A 131 11.00 -8.12 -11.06
CA VAL A 131 10.55 -6.94 -10.32
C VAL A 131 9.04 -7.01 -10.16
N VAL A 132 8.58 -6.76 -8.95
CA VAL A 132 7.16 -6.63 -8.61
C VAL A 132 6.96 -5.28 -7.95
N ILE A 133 6.02 -4.51 -8.45
CA ILE A 133 5.65 -3.21 -7.87
C ILE A 133 4.28 -3.36 -7.21
N ALA A 134 4.16 -2.92 -5.97
CA ALA A 134 2.94 -2.96 -5.19
C ALA A 134 2.65 -1.61 -4.53
N HIS A 135 1.39 -1.41 -4.16
CA HIS A 135 1.01 -0.28 -3.32
C HIS A 135 1.63 -0.43 -1.93
N ASP A 136 2.06 0.69 -1.35
CA ASP A 136 2.31 0.77 0.09
C ASP A 136 0.95 0.90 0.79
N MET A 137 0.54 -0.17 1.46
CA MET A 137 -0.77 -0.28 2.10
C MET A 137 -0.66 -0.05 3.60
N THR A 138 -1.66 0.59 4.21
CA THR A 138 -1.82 0.64 5.67
C THR A 138 -2.04 -0.76 6.24
N LYS A 139 -1.95 -0.89 7.56
CA LYS A 139 -2.24 -2.17 8.23
C LYS A 139 -3.68 -2.64 7.95
N MET A 140 -4.64 -1.72 7.96
CA MET A 140 -6.05 -2.03 7.71
C MET A 140 -6.25 -2.46 6.26
N GLU A 141 -5.69 -1.77 5.29
CA GLU A 141 -5.76 -2.13 3.87
C GLU A 141 -5.14 -3.50 3.59
N ARG A 142 -3.99 -3.82 4.23
CA ARG A 142 -3.39 -5.15 4.13
C ARG A 142 -4.28 -6.25 4.71
N THR A 143 -4.97 -5.96 5.82
CA THR A 143 -5.90 -6.92 6.45
C THR A 143 -7.10 -7.15 5.53
N GLU A 144 -7.68 -6.10 4.97
CA GLU A 144 -8.79 -6.20 4.03
C GLU A 144 -8.37 -6.93 2.74
N CYS A 145 -7.19 -6.63 2.20
CA CYS A 145 -6.65 -7.34 1.04
C CYS A 145 -6.55 -8.87 1.30
N LYS A 146 -6.05 -9.26 2.49
CA LYS A 146 -5.98 -10.68 2.88
C LYS A 146 -7.37 -11.31 2.96
N ARG A 147 -8.34 -10.63 3.57
CA ARG A 147 -9.73 -11.09 3.65
C ARG A 147 -10.32 -11.34 2.26
N LEU A 148 -10.14 -10.38 1.34
CA LEU A 148 -10.62 -10.50 -0.04
C LEU A 148 -9.91 -11.62 -0.82
N VAL A 149 -8.62 -11.87 -0.56
CA VAL A 149 -7.89 -13.00 -1.17
C VAL A 149 -8.46 -14.33 -0.70
N GLU A 150 -8.79 -14.48 0.59
CA GLU A 150 -9.42 -15.70 1.09
C GLU A 150 -10.85 -15.87 0.54
N GLU A 151 -11.62 -14.81 0.42
CA GLU A 151 -12.92 -14.80 -0.24
C GLU A 151 -12.81 -15.26 -1.71
N ALA A 152 -11.85 -14.74 -2.47
CA ALA A 152 -11.60 -15.14 -3.85
C ALA A 152 -11.25 -16.65 -3.97
N LYS A 153 -10.46 -17.17 -3.02
CA LYS A 153 -10.13 -18.60 -2.97
C LYS A 153 -11.36 -19.46 -2.66
N SER A 154 -12.20 -19.03 -1.73
CA SER A 154 -13.45 -19.72 -1.39
C SER A 154 -14.40 -19.78 -2.59
N LEU A 155 -14.60 -18.65 -3.27
CA LEU A 155 -15.41 -18.60 -4.50
C LEU A 155 -14.86 -19.50 -5.62
N ALA A 156 -13.54 -19.53 -5.78
CA ALA A 156 -12.90 -20.41 -6.75
C ALA A 156 -13.07 -21.90 -6.39
N ALA A 157 -13.07 -22.24 -5.10
CA ALA A 157 -13.29 -23.62 -4.65
C ALA A 157 -14.76 -24.07 -4.81
N GLU A 158 -15.72 -23.15 -4.70
CA GLU A 158 -17.15 -23.40 -4.89
C GLU A 158 -17.53 -23.48 -6.37
N ASP A 159 -16.77 -22.84 -7.24
CA ASP A 159 -17.03 -22.86 -8.69
C ASP A 159 -16.60 -24.19 -9.31
N ARG A 160 -17.57 -25.10 -9.45
CA ARG A 160 -17.36 -26.43 -10.04
C ARG A 160 -17.10 -26.40 -11.54
N SER A 161 -17.39 -25.29 -12.22
CA SER A 161 -17.20 -25.19 -13.68
C SER A 161 -15.72 -25.10 -14.05
N GLY A 162 -14.90 -24.48 -13.20
CA GLY A 162 -13.50 -24.18 -13.49
C GLY A 162 -13.30 -23.16 -14.64
N GLU A 163 -14.38 -22.55 -15.12
CA GLU A 163 -14.35 -21.62 -16.24
C GLU A 163 -13.91 -20.22 -15.83
N TYR A 164 -13.97 -19.89 -14.55
CA TYR A 164 -13.76 -18.55 -14.04
C TYR A 164 -12.58 -18.47 -13.08
N LEU A 165 -11.88 -17.33 -13.17
CA LEU A 165 -10.85 -16.94 -12.21
C LEU A 165 -11.39 -15.87 -11.28
N TYR A 166 -11.22 -16.06 -9.99
CA TYR A 166 -11.58 -15.06 -8.97
C TYR A 166 -10.31 -14.34 -8.50
N ARG A 167 -10.26 -13.05 -8.66
CA ARG A 167 -9.09 -12.24 -8.31
C ARG A 167 -9.47 -10.94 -7.64
N VAL A 168 -8.67 -10.56 -6.64
CA VAL A 168 -8.77 -9.22 -6.05
C VAL A 168 -8.21 -8.19 -7.02
N ARG A 169 -8.97 -7.14 -7.27
CA ARG A 169 -8.61 -6.01 -8.12
C ARG A 169 -9.05 -4.70 -7.49
N GLY A 170 -8.42 -3.60 -7.88
CA GLY A 170 -8.68 -2.25 -7.41
C GLY A 170 -7.53 -1.70 -6.57
N PRO A 171 -7.48 -0.37 -6.40
CA PRO A 171 -6.52 0.29 -5.52
C PRO A 171 -6.85 0.03 -4.04
N PRO A 172 -5.89 0.22 -3.12
CA PRO A 172 -6.17 0.21 -1.69
C PRO A 172 -7.35 1.10 -1.33
N GLY A 173 -8.28 0.59 -0.53
CA GLY A 173 -9.52 1.28 -0.17
C GLY A 173 -10.72 1.05 -1.11
N ASP A 174 -10.49 0.54 -2.34
CA ASP A 174 -11.53 0.14 -3.31
C ASP A 174 -11.23 -1.23 -3.93
N MET A 175 -10.65 -2.13 -3.15
CA MET A 175 -10.37 -3.50 -3.59
C MET A 175 -11.65 -4.33 -3.57
N ARG A 176 -11.80 -5.20 -4.59
CA ARG A 176 -12.94 -6.12 -4.70
C ARG A 176 -12.54 -7.41 -5.40
N VAL A 177 -13.28 -8.48 -5.12
CA VAL A 177 -13.14 -9.75 -5.85
C VAL A 177 -13.88 -9.62 -7.19
N LEU A 178 -13.18 -9.88 -8.28
CA LEU A 178 -13.75 -9.95 -9.61
C LEU A 178 -13.73 -11.38 -10.11
N LYS A 179 -14.83 -11.77 -10.76
CA LYS A 179 -14.96 -13.00 -11.55
C LYS A 179 -14.50 -12.65 -12.98
N ILE A 180 -13.49 -13.34 -13.49
CA ILE A 180 -12.83 -13.08 -14.78
C ILE A 180 -12.92 -14.34 -15.63
#